data_3669791ec3295bb6ad2e1a54d4ade824
#
_entry.id   3669791ec3295bb6ad2e1a54d4ade824
#
_cell.length_a   1.000
_cell.length_b   1.000
_cell.length_c   1.000
_cell.angle_alpha   90.00
_cell.angle_beta   90.00
_cell.angle_gamma   90.00
#
_symmetry.space_group_name_H-M   'P 1'
#
loop_
_entity.id
_entity.type
_entity.pdbx_description
1 polymer ?
#
loop_
_entity_poly.entity_id
_entity_poly.type
_entity_poly.pdbx_seq_one_letter_code
_entity_poly.pdbx_strand_id
1 'polypeptide(L)'
;MLLREAGLVELVGDVKYTPSVADIDKEASKVTVTTVDASETARQYRLGQPAVINNNFLDQANIDPEEAIFDDDPNAESAEPYINLWVVRADAVDDEVLNELAELWHDERVAKAVFEESGGTTVQVQRPREELQKILDDLEAELQG
;
A
#
# COMPACT_ATOMS: atom_id res chain seq x y z
N MET A 1 -1.80 9.13 -1.07
CA MET A 1 -2.49 9.06 -2.38
C MET A 1 -3.98 8.76 -2.21
N LEU A 2 -4.39 7.74 -1.46
CA LEU A 2 -5.79 7.31 -1.27
C LEU A 2 -6.78 8.46 -0.94
N LEU A 3 -6.46 9.34 0.00
CA LEU A 3 -7.34 10.47 0.37
C LEU A 3 -7.52 11.49 -0.77
N ARG A 4 -6.51 11.63 -1.66
CA ARG A 4 -6.62 12.45 -2.87
C ARG A 4 -7.55 11.80 -3.89
N GLU A 5 -7.42 10.51 -4.10
CA GLU A 5 -8.30 9.74 -5.00
C GLU A 5 -9.75 9.73 -4.53
N ALA A 6 -9.96 9.66 -3.21
CA ALA A 6 -11.27 9.83 -2.59
C ALA A 6 -11.83 11.27 -2.70
N GLY A 7 -11.04 12.23 -3.23
CA GLY A 7 -11.43 13.63 -3.33
C GLY A 7 -11.62 14.34 -1.99
N LEU A 8 -10.93 13.88 -0.97
CA LEU A 8 -10.97 14.43 0.40
C LEU A 8 -9.82 15.41 0.67
N VAL A 9 -8.71 15.23 -0.05
CA VAL A 9 -7.48 16.03 0.12
C VAL A 9 -6.99 16.50 -1.24
N GLU A 10 -6.56 17.77 -1.28
CA GLU A 10 -5.84 18.37 -2.41
C GLU A 10 -4.36 18.54 -2.01
N LEU A 11 -3.45 18.40 -2.97
CA LEU A 11 -2.01 18.56 -2.76
C LEU A 11 -1.51 19.83 -3.41
N VAL A 12 -0.53 20.46 -2.78
CA VAL A 12 0.24 21.59 -3.35
C VAL A 12 1.38 21.02 -4.19
N GLY A 13 1.47 21.41 -5.45
CA GLY A 13 2.51 20.95 -6.36
C GLY A 13 2.23 19.58 -6.98
N ASP A 14 3.23 19.06 -7.67
CA ASP A 14 3.12 17.81 -8.43
C ASP A 14 3.87 16.68 -7.73
N VAL A 15 3.43 16.33 -6.52
CA VAL A 15 3.97 15.20 -5.77
C VAL A 15 3.26 13.93 -6.23
N LYS A 16 4.00 13.04 -6.87
CA LYS A 16 3.41 11.86 -7.53
C LYS A 16 3.28 10.65 -6.61
N TYR A 17 4.33 10.30 -5.85
CA TYR A 17 4.38 9.02 -5.11
C TYR A 17 4.46 9.17 -3.59
N THR A 18 5.17 10.16 -3.08
CA THR A 18 5.51 10.27 -1.66
C THR A 18 5.04 11.55 -0.98
N PRO A 19 3.73 11.92 -1.09
CA PRO A 19 3.24 13.12 -0.43
C PRO A 19 3.31 12.99 1.08
N SER A 20 3.66 14.10 1.72
CA SER A 20 3.64 14.28 3.17
C SER A 20 2.45 15.14 3.60
N VAL A 21 2.22 15.25 4.89
CA VAL A 21 1.18 16.17 5.43
C VAL A 21 1.49 17.63 5.10
N ALA A 22 2.78 17.97 4.86
CA ALA A 22 3.17 19.33 4.48
C ALA A 22 2.74 19.71 3.07
N ASP A 23 2.52 18.72 2.21
CA ASP A 23 2.10 18.92 0.82
C ASP A 23 0.57 19.05 0.67
N ILE A 24 -0.17 18.95 1.76
CA ILE A 24 -1.63 19.07 1.75
C ILE A 24 -2.03 20.57 1.69
N ASP A 25 -2.79 20.93 0.67
CA ASP A 25 -3.50 22.20 0.63
C ASP A 25 -4.66 22.19 1.62
N LYS A 26 -4.45 22.83 2.77
CA LYS A 26 -5.42 22.85 3.86
C LYS A 26 -6.68 23.66 3.57
N GLU A 27 -6.60 24.62 2.64
CA GLU A 27 -7.72 25.46 2.26
C GLU A 27 -8.61 24.79 1.24
N ALA A 28 -7.99 24.03 0.32
CA ALA A 28 -8.70 23.29 -0.73
C ALA A 28 -9.20 21.90 -0.26
N SER A 29 -8.61 21.34 0.80
CA SER A 29 -8.96 20.01 1.32
C SER A 29 -10.21 20.04 2.19
N LYS A 30 -11.02 18.96 2.10
CA LYS A 30 -12.28 18.79 2.85
C LYS A 30 -12.05 18.29 4.28
N VAL A 31 -10.88 17.70 4.55
CA VAL A 31 -10.55 17.08 5.84
C VAL A 31 -9.15 17.50 6.30
N THR A 32 -8.94 17.46 7.62
CA THR A 32 -7.61 17.61 8.21
C THR A 32 -7.01 16.24 8.45
N VAL A 33 -5.79 16.01 7.95
CA VAL A 33 -5.07 14.75 8.11
C VAL A 33 -4.12 14.82 9.29
N THR A 34 -4.17 13.82 10.15
CA THR A 34 -3.22 13.61 11.25
C THR A 34 -2.58 12.24 11.09
N THR A 35 -1.26 12.17 11.23
CA THR A 35 -0.52 10.91 11.14
C THR A 35 -0.42 10.25 12.51
N VAL A 36 -0.60 8.94 12.53
CA VAL A 36 -0.38 8.05 13.66
C VAL A 36 0.35 6.80 13.17
N ASP A 37 0.86 5.99 14.10
CA ASP A 37 1.39 4.68 13.71
C ASP A 37 0.31 3.83 13.05
N ALA A 38 0.68 3.04 12.03
CA ALA A 38 -0.26 2.24 11.26
C ALA A 38 -1.08 1.28 12.15
N SER A 39 -0.45 0.70 13.19
CA SER A 39 -1.11 -0.16 14.18
C SER A 39 -2.17 0.56 15.04
N GLU A 40 -2.07 1.89 15.16
CA GLU A 40 -3.02 2.70 15.94
C GLU A 40 -4.25 3.14 15.14
N THR A 41 -4.22 3.03 13.80
CA THR A 41 -5.31 3.50 12.94
C THR A 41 -6.63 2.78 13.23
N ALA A 42 -6.60 1.47 13.40
CA ALA A 42 -7.76 0.66 13.76
C ALA A 42 -8.35 1.05 15.12
N ARG A 43 -7.48 1.44 16.08
CA ARG A 43 -7.93 1.94 17.39
C ARG A 43 -8.62 3.30 17.26
N GLN A 44 -8.09 4.21 16.44
CA GLN A 44 -8.72 5.50 16.18
C GLN A 44 -10.11 5.34 15.57
N TYR A 45 -10.25 4.42 14.61
CA TYR A 45 -11.55 4.07 14.03
C TYR A 45 -12.56 3.60 15.07
N ARG A 46 -12.16 2.72 16.00
CA ARG A 46 -13.02 2.26 17.09
C ARG A 46 -13.43 3.37 18.07
N LEU A 47 -12.64 4.44 18.15
CA LEU A 47 -12.99 5.65 18.92
C LEU A 47 -13.91 6.61 18.15
N GLY A 48 -14.37 6.20 16.95
CA GLY A 48 -15.27 6.98 16.12
C GLY A 48 -14.58 8.02 15.25
N GLN A 49 -13.25 7.93 15.06
CA GLN A 49 -12.51 8.78 14.14
C GLN A 49 -12.43 8.11 12.76
N PRO A 50 -12.70 8.83 11.67
CA PRO A 50 -12.37 8.33 10.35
C PRO A 50 -10.87 8.02 10.25
N ALA A 51 -10.51 6.87 9.69
CA ALA A 51 -9.12 6.43 9.58
C ALA A 51 -8.86 5.73 8.26
N VAL A 52 -7.64 5.86 7.74
CA VAL A 52 -7.10 4.99 6.70
C VAL A 52 -6.41 3.83 7.39
N ILE A 53 -6.85 2.62 7.11
CA ILE A 53 -6.40 1.40 7.80
C ILE A 53 -5.84 0.44 6.76
N ASN A 54 -4.61 -0.02 6.95
CA ASN A 54 -4.04 -1.07 6.12
C ASN A 54 -4.78 -2.40 6.38
N ASN A 55 -5.02 -3.18 5.33
CA ASN A 55 -5.81 -4.40 5.38
C ASN A 55 -5.33 -5.42 6.43
N ASN A 56 -4.02 -5.52 6.67
CA ASN A 56 -3.44 -6.43 7.66
C ASN A 56 -3.80 -6.10 9.13
N PHE A 57 -4.44 -4.94 9.40
CA PHE A 57 -4.93 -4.58 10.73
C PHE A 57 -6.45 -4.77 10.89
N LEU A 58 -7.18 -5.11 9.83
CA LEU A 58 -8.64 -5.21 9.85
C LEU A 58 -9.11 -6.43 10.67
N ASP A 59 -8.56 -7.61 10.39
CA ASP A 59 -8.96 -8.86 11.05
C ASP A 59 -8.72 -8.80 12.56
N GLN A 60 -7.52 -8.46 13.01
CA GLN A 60 -7.19 -8.31 14.43
C GLN A 60 -8.07 -7.28 15.15
N ALA A 61 -8.52 -6.29 14.41
CA ALA A 61 -9.39 -5.25 14.89
C ALA A 61 -10.88 -5.64 14.79
N ASN A 62 -11.22 -6.75 14.19
CA ASN A 62 -12.58 -7.17 13.88
C ASN A 62 -13.37 -6.06 13.16
N ILE A 63 -12.74 -5.49 12.12
CA ILE A 63 -13.32 -4.48 11.24
C ILE A 63 -13.63 -5.17 9.91
N ASP A 64 -14.88 -5.05 9.47
CA ASP A 64 -15.31 -5.59 8.20
C ASP A 64 -14.78 -4.71 7.06
N PRO A 65 -13.99 -5.24 6.10
CA PRO A 65 -13.52 -4.46 4.96
C PRO A 65 -14.65 -3.90 4.08
N GLU A 66 -15.83 -4.54 4.07
CA GLU A 66 -17.00 -4.05 3.33
C GLU A 66 -17.60 -2.74 3.91
N GLU A 67 -17.24 -2.37 5.14
CA GLU A 67 -17.62 -1.09 5.75
C GLU A 67 -16.78 0.10 5.23
N ALA A 68 -15.74 -0.15 4.44
CA ALA A 68 -14.93 0.92 3.87
C ALA A 68 -15.77 1.82 2.95
N ILE A 69 -15.65 3.13 3.17
CA ILE A 69 -16.32 4.13 2.30
C ILE A 69 -15.51 4.40 1.02
N PHE A 70 -14.26 4.02 1.01
CA PHE A 70 -13.34 4.10 -0.14
C PHE A 70 -12.16 3.15 0.09
N ASP A 71 -11.73 2.47 -0.93
CA ASP A 71 -10.56 1.63 -1.00
C ASP A 71 -9.71 1.96 -2.23
N ASP A 72 -8.45 1.62 -2.22
CA ASP A 72 -7.55 1.82 -3.36
C ASP A 72 -7.69 0.67 -4.37
N ASP A 73 -7.53 1.00 -5.65
CA ASP A 73 -7.39 -0.03 -6.69
C ASP A 73 -5.94 -0.54 -6.69
N PRO A 74 -5.69 -1.80 -6.30
CA PRO A 74 -4.34 -2.38 -6.25
C PRO A 74 -3.69 -2.49 -7.64
N ASN A 75 -4.44 -2.34 -8.72
CA ASN A 75 -3.95 -2.36 -10.09
C ASN A 75 -3.69 -0.94 -10.66
N ALA A 76 -4.04 0.11 -9.92
CA ALA A 76 -3.78 1.47 -10.35
C ALA A 76 -2.28 1.81 -10.32
N GLU A 77 -1.85 2.73 -11.18
CA GLU A 77 -0.46 3.25 -11.19
C GLU A 77 -0.08 3.86 -9.83
N SER A 78 -1.03 4.49 -9.14
CA SER A 78 -0.85 5.06 -7.80
C SER A 78 -0.56 4.01 -6.72
N ALA A 79 -0.93 2.75 -6.93
CA ALA A 79 -0.66 1.64 -6.02
C ALA A 79 0.72 0.99 -6.24
N GLU A 80 1.36 1.20 -7.39
CA GLU A 80 2.65 0.60 -7.73
C GLU A 80 3.75 0.80 -6.68
N PRO A 81 3.92 1.99 -6.06
CA PRO A 81 4.90 2.20 -5.00
C PRO A 81 4.69 1.38 -3.74
N TYR A 82 3.51 0.81 -3.57
CA TYR A 82 3.08 0.08 -2.37
C TYR A 82 3.01 -1.42 -2.57
N ILE A 83 3.44 -1.93 -3.72
CA ILE A 83 3.54 -3.37 -3.98
C ILE A 83 4.52 -4.00 -2.98
N ASN A 84 4.06 -5.00 -2.23
CA ASN A 84 4.94 -5.77 -1.35
C ASN A 84 5.85 -6.66 -2.19
N LEU A 85 7.14 -6.61 -1.91
CA LEU A 85 8.18 -7.25 -2.71
C LEU A 85 8.99 -8.24 -1.90
N TRP A 86 9.47 -9.27 -2.58
CA TRP A 86 10.53 -10.13 -2.09
C TRP A 86 11.88 -9.47 -2.36
N VAL A 87 12.53 -8.96 -1.31
CA VAL A 87 13.78 -8.18 -1.43
C VAL A 87 14.97 -9.03 -0.99
N VAL A 88 15.98 -9.08 -1.81
CA VAL A 88 17.26 -9.75 -1.53
C VAL A 88 18.44 -8.79 -1.75
N ARG A 89 19.61 -9.15 -1.23
CA ARG A 89 20.83 -8.37 -1.51
C ARG A 89 21.21 -8.49 -2.98
N ALA A 90 21.88 -7.48 -3.52
CA ALA A 90 22.28 -7.44 -4.92
C ALA A 90 23.18 -8.62 -5.34
N ASP A 91 23.99 -9.15 -4.42
CA ASP A 91 24.86 -10.31 -4.65
C ASP A 91 24.12 -11.67 -4.58
N ALA A 92 22.85 -11.67 -4.15
CA ALA A 92 22.01 -12.86 -3.99
C ALA A 92 20.84 -12.91 -4.97
N VAL A 93 20.81 -12.00 -5.91
CA VAL A 93 19.70 -11.82 -6.87
C VAL A 93 19.48 -13.05 -7.78
N ASP A 94 20.56 -13.77 -8.08
CA ASP A 94 20.53 -14.97 -8.94
C ASP A 94 20.66 -16.27 -8.11
N ASP A 95 20.45 -16.19 -6.78
CA ASP A 95 20.44 -17.36 -5.91
C ASP A 95 19.20 -18.22 -6.20
N GLU A 96 19.43 -19.48 -6.59
CA GLU A 96 18.36 -20.40 -7.01
C GLU A 96 17.36 -20.67 -5.89
N VAL A 97 17.83 -20.82 -4.64
CA VAL A 97 16.97 -21.13 -3.50
C VAL A 97 16.07 -19.94 -3.15
N LEU A 98 16.61 -18.71 -3.21
CA LEU A 98 15.83 -17.51 -2.94
C LEU A 98 14.79 -17.25 -4.02
N ASN A 99 15.13 -17.54 -5.29
CA ASN A 99 14.19 -17.45 -6.39
C ASN A 99 13.07 -18.51 -6.26
N GLU A 100 13.40 -19.77 -5.93
CA GLU A 100 12.41 -20.81 -5.66
C GLU A 100 11.48 -20.42 -4.49
N LEU A 101 12.00 -19.81 -3.43
CA LEU A 101 11.18 -19.32 -2.31
C LEU A 101 10.22 -18.20 -2.74
N ALA A 102 10.67 -17.29 -3.59
CA ALA A 102 9.82 -16.24 -4.13
C ALA A 102 8.69 -16.81 -5.01
N GLU A 103 8.99 -17.83 -5.83
CA GLU A 103 7.99 -18.51 -6.66
C GLU A 103 6.92 -19.24 -5.82
N LEU A 104 7.24 -19.70 -4.61
CA LEU A 104 6.24 -20.31 -3.72
C LEU A 104 5.09 -19.37 -3.37
N TRP A 105 5.29 -18.06 -3.45
CA TRP A 105 4.22 -17.08 -3.26
C TRP A 105 3.08 -17.25 -4.28
N HIS A 106 3.40 -17.80 -5.45
CA HIS A 106 2.43 -18.07 -6.52
C HIS A 106 1.86 -19.50 -6.50
N ASP A 107 2.27 -20.35 -5.53
CA ASP A 107 1.63 -21.66 -5.31
C ASP A 107 0.17 -21.47 -4.91
N GLU A 108 -0.75 -22.20 -5.53
CA GLU A 108 -2.20 -22.05 -5.30
C GLU A 108 -2.59 -22.23 -3.82
N ARG A 109 -1.87 -23.08 -3.07
CA ARG A 109 -2.13 -23.31 -1.64
C ARG A 109 -1.72 -22.11 -0.81
N VAL A 110 -0.59 -21.46 -1.15
CA VAL A 110 -0.12 -20.23 -0.50
C VAL A 110 -1.05 -19.10 -0.83
N ALA A 111 -1.36 -18.90 -2.11
CA ALA A 111 -2.28 -17.88 -2.58
C ALA A 111 -3.65 -17.96 -1.88
N LYS A 112 -4.19 -19.18 -1.78
CA LYS A 112 -5.45 -19.43 -1.08
C LYS A 112 -5.37 -19.10 0.41
N ALA A 113 -4.31 -19.53 1.09
CA ALA A 113 -4.14 -19.27 2.52
C ALA A 113 -4.03 -17.77 2.82
N VAL A 114 -3.27 -17.04 1.99
CA VAL A 114 -3.12 -15.58 2.11
C VAL A 114 -4.44 -14.85 1.85
N PHE A 115 -5.20 -15.30 0.85
CA PHE A 115 -6.52 -14.75 0.55
C PHE A 115 -7.50 -14.97 1.71
N GLU A 116 -7.53 -16.18 2.27
CA GLU A 116 -8.41 -16.52 3.41
C GLU A 116 -7.99 -15.72 4.67
N GLU A 117 -6.69 -15.61 4.95
CA GLU A 117 -6.19 -14.87 6.11
C GLU A 117 -6.47 -13.37 6.02
N SER A 118 -6.44 -12.81 4.83
CA SER A 118 -6.74 -11.37 4.61
C SER A 118 -8.24 -11.05 4.57
N GLY A 119 -9.12 -12.01 4.81
CA GLY A 119 -10.57 -11.80 4.65
C GLY A 119 -10.98 -11.52 3.20
N GLY A 120 -10.19 -11.99 2.23
CA GLY A 120 -10.47 -11.81 0.80
C GLY A 120 -9.98 -10.47 0.20
N THR A 121 -9.24 -9.67 0.94
CA THR A 121 -8.80 -8.33 0.50
C THR A 121 -7.45 -8.32 -0.21
N THR A 122 -6.64 -9.38 -0.07
CA THR A 122 -5.32 -9.45 -0.70
C THR A 122 -5.44 -9.71 -2.20
N VAL A 123 -4.77 -8.89 -2.99
CA VAL A 123 -4.61 -9.07 -4.43
C VAL A 123 -3.16 -9.47 -4.73
N GLN A 124 -2.98 -10.60 -5.42
CA GLN A 124 -1.67 -10.99 -5.91
C GLN A 124 -1.29 -10.18 -7.15
N VAL A 125 -0.18 -9.48 -7.08
CA VAL A 125 0.39 -8.74 -8.19
C VAL A 125 1.51 -9.57 -8.81
N GLN A 126 1.44 -9.79 -10.12
CA GLN A 126 2.50 -10.45 -10.90
C GLN A 126 3.08 -9.44 -11.87
N ARG A 127 4.31 -9.01 -11.61
CA ARG A 127 5.05 -8.09 -12.47
C ARG A 127 6.45 -8.63 -12.77
N PRO A 128 6.94 -8.50 -14.00
CA PRO A 128 8.33 -8.81 -14.32
C PRO A 128 9.31 -8.01 -13.47
N ARG A 129 10.44 -8.60 -13.14
CA ARG A 129 11.51 -7.96 -12.36
C ARG A 129 11.94 -6.59 -12.91
N GLU A 130 12.07 -6.50 -14.25
CA GLU A 130 12.47 -5.25 -14.91
C GLU A 130 11.43 -4.14 -14.70
N GLU A 131 10.15 -4.49 -14.64
CA GLU A 131 9.09 -3.53 -14.36
C GLU A 131 9.13 -3.05 -12.91
N LEU A 132 9.33 -3.97 -11.96
CA LEU A 132 9.51 -3.64 -10.53
C LEU A 132 10.75 -2.78 -10.30
N GLN A 133 11.86 -3.08 -10.99
CA GLN A 133 13.07 -2.26 -10.92
C GLN A 133 12.82 -0.84 -11.46
N LYS A 134 12.09 -0.72 -12.57
CA LYS A 134 11.74 0.60 -13.11
C LYS A 134 10.89 1.42 -12.13
N ILE A 135 9.91 0.80 -11.46
CA ILE A 135 9.10 1.47 -10.44
C ILE A 135 10.00 1.98 -9.30
N LEU A 136 10.96 1.18 -8.86
CA LEU A 136 11.93 1.57 -7.82
C LEU A 136 12.79 2.75 -8.30
N ASP A 137 13.33 2.67 -9.51
CA ASP A 137 14.17 3.73 -10.08
C ASP A 137 13.41 5.07 -10.19
N ASP A 138 12.14 5.02 -10.60
CA ASP A 138 11.26 6.19 -10.69
C ASP A 138 10.99 6.80 -9.29
N LEU A 139 10.78 5.96 -8.26
CA LEU A 139 10.62 6.39 -6.87
C LEU A 139 11.90 7.04 -6.32
N GLU A 140 13.06 6.43 -6.56
CA GLU A 140 14.34 6.96 -6.11
C GLU A 140 14.66 8.31 -6.78
N ALA A 141 14.30 8.46 -8.06
CA ALA A 141 14.46 9.71 -8.78
C ALA A 141 13.62 10.86 -8.18
N GLU A 142 12.37 10.57 -7.78
CA GLU A 142 11.51 11.56 -7.10
C GLU A 142 12.05 11.98 -5.74
N LEU A 143 12.61 11.04 -4.97
CA LEU A 143 13.17 11.31 -3.64
C LEU A 143 14.47 12.11 -3.66
N GLN A 144 15.19 12.15 -4.81
CA GLN A 144 16.47 12.85 -4.98
C GLN A 144 16.32 14.25 -5.55
N GLY A 145 15.15 14.61 -6.08
CA GLY A 145 14.84 15.93 -6.68
C GLY A 145 14.26 16.89 -5.71
#